data_918d4b7a749804a1bc920988fb481668
#
_entry.id   918d4b7a749804a1bc920988fb481668
#
_cell.length_a   1.000
_cell.length_b   1.000
_cell.length_c   1.000
_cell.angle_alpha   90.00
_cell.angle_beta   90.00
_cell.angle_gamma   90.00
#
_symmetry.space_group_name_H-M   'P 1'
#
loop_
_entity.id
_entity.type
_entity.pdbx_description
1 polymer ?
#
loop_
_entity_poly.entity_id
_entity_poly.type
_entity_poly.pdbx_seq_one_letter_code
_entity_poly.pdbx_strand_id
1 'polypeptide(L)'
;KYPFWLDFPIYINLPLLILFLMMVVFVFSKNGSNFLSLFFFNYLNIDLLSFRESINLIDKISLVALSSLFIGIMGTVPGHELSHRINNKYDLFIGSWLLSLSWDCAFAIEHVYGHHKNVALPKDPATARRGDNIYKFIINAIINEQRDAWQIEKKRLKSKSFHILGPNNKLIKGYIKSVSISVLSYLVGGFTGLIIFLLCAFMAKALLEVIKFTEHYG
;
A
#
# COMPACT_ATOMS: atom_id res chain seq x y z
N LYS A 1 0.74 -23.32 -13.66
CA LYS A 1 0.03 -23.28 -12.34
C LYS A 1 1.10 -23.27 -11.26
N TYR A 2 1.17 -22.19 -10.51
CA TYR A 2 2.03 -22.16 -9.32
C TYR A 2 1.42 -23.10 -8.27
N PRO A 3 2.23 -23.90 -7.58
CA PRO A 3 1.73 -24.73 -6.49
C PRO A 3 1.16 -23.83 -5.37
N PHE A 4 -0.02 -24.15 -4.85
CA PHE A 4 -0.68 -23.39 -3.77
C PHE A 4 0.27 -23.09 -2.59
N TRP A 5 1.11 -24.04 -2.23
CA TRP A 5 2.05 -23.90 -1.10
C TRP A 5 3.13 -22.83 -1.31
N LEU A 6 3.44 -22.47 -2.56
CA LEU A 6 4.34 -21.34 -2.87
C LEU A 6 3.64 -19.99 -2.82
N ASP A 7 2.33 -19.98 -3.08
CA ASP A 7 1.53 -18.75 -3.05
C ASP A 7 0.97 -18.47 -1.65
N PHE A 8 0.81 -19.48 -0.80
CA PHE A 8 0.29 -19.31 0.55
C PHE A 8 1.03 -18.27 1.41
N PRO A 9 2.39 -18.24 1.45
CA PRO A 9 3.13 -17.18 2.17
C PRO A 9 2.83 -15.78 1.65
N ILE A 10 2.56 -15.64 0.36
CA ILE A 10 2.20 -14.36 -0.24
C ILE A 10 0.81 -13.92 0.24
N TYR A 11 -0.15 -14.84 0.28
CA TYR A 11 -1.53 -14.53 0.67
C TYR A 11 -1.67 -14.22 2.15
N ILE A 12 -0.93 -14.92 3.02
CA ILE A 12 -0.97 -14.71 4.48
C ILE A 12 -0.43 -13.33 4.88
N ASN A 13 0.39 -12.68 4.04
CA ASN A 13 0.89 -11.34 4.30
C ASN A 13 -0.25 -10.32 4.49
N LEU A 14 -1.36 -10.48 3.77
CA LEU A 14 -2.48 -9.54 3.86
C LEU A 14 -3.10 -9.50 5.27
N PRO A 15 -3.61 -10.60 5.83
CA PRO A 15 -4.16 -10.58 7.18
C PRO A 15 -3.11 -10.25 8.25
N LEU A 16 -1.86 -10.70 8.10
CA LEU A 16 -0.79 -10.39 9.04
C LEU A 16 -0.47 -8.89 9.06
N LEU A 17 -0.36 -8.24 7.89
CA LEU A 17 -0.11 -6.81 7.80
C LEU A 17 -1.28 -5.98 8.35
N ILE A 18 -2.52 -6.38 8.07
CA ILE A 18 -3.68 -5.69 8.63
C ILE A 18 -3.66 -5.78 10.15
N LEU A 19 -3.43 -6.98 10.70
CA LEU A 19 -3.38 -7.20 12.14
C LEU A 19 -2.24 -6.40 12.78
N PHE A 20 -1.03 -6.47 12.21
CA PHE A 20 0.13 -5.69 12.65
C PHE A 20 -0.13 -4.18 12.60
N LEU A 21 -0.70 -3.69 11.49
CA LEU A 21 -1.02 -2.28 11.35
C LEU A 21 -2.04 -1.80 12.39
N MET A 22 -3.07 -2.63 12.68
CA MET A 22 -4.06 -2.29 13.72
C MET A 22 -3.42 -2.26 15.11
N MET A 23 -2.46 -3.14 15.40
CA MET A 23 -1.63 -3.07 16.61
C MET A 23 -0.88 -1.73 16.69
N VAL A 24 -0.17 -1.37 15.64
CA VAL A 24 0.62 -0.13 15.57
C VAL A 24 -0.27 1.07 15.80
N VAL A 25 -1.37 1.17 15.07
CA VAL A 25 -2.36 2.25 15.17
C VAL A 25 -2.92 2.36 16.59
N PHE A 26 -3.22 1.22 17.23
CA PHE A 26 -3.69 1.18 18.62
C PHE A 26 -2.65 1.74 19.60
N VAL A 27 -1.39 1.36 19.44
CA VAL A 27 -0.29 1.80 20.33
C VAL A 27 -0.10 3.32 20.28
N PHE A 28 -0.38 3.98 19.17
CA PHE A 28 -0.32 5.44 19.04
C PHE A 28 -1.59 6.15 19.55
N SER A 29 -2.68 5.42 19.76
CA SER A 29 -3.94 6.02 20.19
C SER A 29 -3.91 6.37 21.69
N LYS A 30 -4.57 7.47 22.06
CA LYS A 30 -4.82 7.78 23.48
C LYS A 30 -5.99 6.98 24.05
N ASN A 31 -7.01 6.72 23.23
CA ASN A 31 -8.28 6.10 23.60
C ASN A 31 -8.58 4.93 22.65
N GLY A 32 -7.65 3.97 22.55
CA GLY A 32 -7.82 2.83 21.64
C GLY A 32 -8.96 1.90 22.06
N SER A 33 -9.49 1.16 21.11
CA SER A 33 -10.57 0.20 21.29
C SER A 33 -10.18 -0.88 22.34
N ASN A 34 -10.93 -0.96 23.44
CA ASN A 34 -10.73 -2.02 24.44
C ASN A 34 -10.87 -3.42 23.82
N PHE A 35 -11.68 -3.56 22.78
CA PHE A 35 -11.84 -4.84 22.06
C PHE A 35 -10.52 -5.36 21.50
N LEU A 36 -9.72 -4.50 20.86
CA LEU A 36 -8.45 -4.93 20.27
C LEU A 36 -7.44 -5.36 21.35
N SER A 37 -7.31 -4.58 22.43
CA SER A 37 -6.41 -4.94 23.53
C SER A 37 -6.80 -6.25 24.19
N LEU A 38 -8.10 -6.48 24.42
CA LEU A 38 -8.61 -7.73 24.95
C LEU A 38 -8.35 -8.91 23.97
N PHE A 39 -8.55 -8.71 22.69
CA PHE A 39 -8.25 -9.75 21.69
C PHE A 39 -6.77 -10.16 21.74
N PHE A 40 -5.85 -9.19 21.71
CA PHE A 40 -4.41 -9.48 21.75
C PHE A 40 -4.00 -10.12 23.08
N PHE A 41 -4.55 -9.67 24.19
CA PHE A 41 -4.27 -10.26 25.49
C PHE A 41 -4.75 -11.70 25.60
N ASN A 42 -6.01 -11.96 25.24
CA ASN A 42 -6.64 -13.27 25.43
C ASN A 42 -6.15 -14.36 24.46
N TYR A 43 -5.85 -14.00 23.19
CA TYR A 43 -5.51 -14.96 22.15
C TYR A 43 -4.02 -15.03 21.82
N LEU A 44 -3.28 -13.96 22.02
CA LEU A 44 -1.86 -13.88 21.64
C LEU A 44 -0.94 -13.64 22.85
N ASN A 45 -1.51 -13.47 24.03
CA ASN A 45 -0.80 -13.15 25.29
C ASN A 45 0.08 -11.87 25.16
N ILE A 46 -0.40 -10.88 24.41
CA ILE A 46 0.27 -9.61 24.18
C ILE A 46 -0.52 -8.50 24.89
N ASP A 47 0.10 -7.87 25.88
CA ASP A 47 -0.48 -6.70 26.57
C ASP A 47 -0.16 -5.41 25.81
N LEU A 48 -1.06 -5.02 24.90
CA LEU A 48 -0.93 -3.80 24.12
C LEU A 48 -1.03 -2.52 24.96
N LEU A 49 -1.70 -2.56 26.12
CA LEU A 49 -1.83 -1.41 26.99
C LEU A 49 -0.52 -1.10 27.68
N SER A 50 0.09 -2.10 28.34
CA SER A 50 1.41 -1.97 28.94
C SER A 50 2.46 -1.55 27.91
N PHE A 51 2.41 -2.14 26.72
CA PHE A 51 3.31 -1.76 25.63
C PHE A 51 3.16 -0.29 25.24
N ARG A 52 1.91 0.18 25.06
CA ARG A 52 1.62 1.58 24.74
C ARG A 52 2.15 2.57 25.79
N GLU A 53 2.07 2.21 27.07
CA GLU A 53 2.51 3.06 28.18
C GLU A 53 4.05 3.09 28.33
N SER A 54 4.72 2.01 27.94
CA SER A 54 6.17 1.86 28.08
C SER A 54 6.98 2.50 26.94
N ILE A 55 6.40 2.70 25.75
CA ILE A 55 7.13 3.19 24.56
C ILE A 55 7.47 4.68 24.67
N ASN A 56 8.73 4.99 24.41
CA ASN A 56 9.25 6.36 24.31
C ASN A 56 9.17 6.92 22.87
N LEU A 57 9.69 8.12 22.64
CA LEU A 57 9.66 8.78 21.33
C LEU A 57 10.49 8.02 20.27
N ILE A 58 11.65 7.47 20.65
CA ILE A 58 12.53 6.73 19.74
C ILE A 58 11.82 5.46 19.29
N ASP A 59 11.18 4.74 20.22
CA ASP A 59 10.38 3.54 19.91
C ASP A 59 9.26 3.86 18.92
N LYS A 60 8.57 4.98 19.11
CA LYS A 60 7.50 5.44 18.20
C LYS A 60 8.02 5.72 16.80
N ILE A 61 9.16 6.43 16.68
CA ILE A 61 9.78 6.70 15.38
C ILE A 61 10.20 5.38 14.71
N SER A 62 10.84 4.48 15.46
CA SER A 62 11.25 3.17 14.97
C SER A 62 10.07 2.33 14.52
N LEU A 63 8.96 2.35 15.28
CA LEU A 63 7.75 1.62 14.94
C LEU A 63 7.11 2.12 13.64
N VAL A 64 7.08 3.43 13.40
CA VAL A 64 6.61 4.00 12.12
C VAL A 64 7.54 3.58 10.98
N ALA A 65 8.85 3.69 11.16
CA ALA A 65 9.81 3.30 10.12
C ALA A 65 9.72 1.80 9.77
N LEU A 66 9.67 0.92 10.77
CA LEU A 66 9.51 -0.52 10.59
C LEU A 66 8.16 -0.86 9.95
N SER A 67 7.08 -0.20 10.35
CA SER A 67 5.75 -0.41 9.75
C SER A 67 5.74 -0.04 8.27
N SER A 68 6.38 1.06 7.92
CA SER A 68 6.52 1.50 6.53
C SER A 68 7.33 0.48 5.71
N LEU A 69 8.41 -0.03 6.28
CA LEU A 69 9.25 -1.05 5.66
C LEU A 69 8.46 -2.36 5.45
N PHE A 70 7.70 -2.80 6.46
CA PHE A 70 6.88 -4.02 6.36
C PHE A 70 5.76 -3.87 5.32
N ILE A 71 5.10 -2.71 5.25
CA ILE A 71 4.12 -2.44 4.17
C ILE A 71 4.82 -2.50 2.80
N GLY A 72 6.03 -1.96 2.67
CA GLY A 72 6.81 -2.05 1.43
C GLY A 72 7.16 -3.49 1.06
N ILE A 73 7.84 -4.22 1.95
CA ILE A 73 8.39 -5.57 1.68
C ILE A 73 7.28 -6.63 1.64
N MET A 74 6.39 -6.66 2.62
CA MET A 74 5.36 -7.70 2.75
C MET A 74 4.02 -7.32 2.07
N GLY A 75 3.84 -6.04 1.73
CA GLY A 75 2.64 -5.54 1.03
C GLY A 75 2.92 -5.21 -0.43
N THR A 76 3.76 -4.20 -0.68
CA THR A 76 3.96 -3.67 -2.04
C THR A 76 4.68 -4.68 -2.94
N VAL A 77 5.75 -5.34 -2.48
CA VAL A 77 6.48 -6.32 -3.31
C VAL A 77 5.61 -7.52 -3.70
N PRO A 78 4.91 -8.21 -2.79
CA PRO A 78 3.98 -9.27 -3.17
C PRO A 78 2.78 -8.74 -3.97
N GLY A 79 2.27 -7.56 -3.65
CA GLY A 79 1.20 -6.92 -4.42
C GLY A 79 1.60 -6.64 -5.86
N HIS A 80 2.86 -6.24 -6.09
CA HIS A 80 3.47 -6.10 -7.40
C HIS A 80 3.46 -7.44 -8.15
N GLU A 81 4.04 -8.49 -7.58
CA GLU A 81 4.08 -9.82 -8.19
C GLU A 81 2.67 -10.32 -8.58
N LEU A 82 1.70 -10.18 -7.66
CA LEU A 82 0.33 -10.61 -7.90
C LEU A 82 -0.37 -9.77 -8.99
N SER A 83 0.03 -8.52 -9.20
CA SER A 83 -0.54 -7.64 -10.24
C SER A 83 -0.19 -8.10 -11.66
N HIS A 84 0.91 -8.84 -11.84
CA HIS A 84 1.30 -9.44 -13.12
C HIS A 84 0.49 -10.69 -13.48
N ARG A 85 -0.17 -11.33 -12.52
CA ARG A 85 -0.95 -12.55 -12.73
C ARG A 85 -2.37 -12.24 -13.21
N ILE A 86 -2.48 -11.51 -14.32
CA ILE A 86 -3.72 -10.92 -14.86
C ILE A 86 -4.88 -11.90 -15.09
N ASN A 87 -4.60 -13.20 -15.25
CA ASN A 87 -5.58 -14.24 -15.48
C ASN A 87 -6.12 -14.88 -14.19
N ASN A 88 -5.52 -14.57 -13.03
CA ASN A 88 -5.97 -15.10 -11.74
C ASN A 88 -6.70 -14.01 -10.93
N LYS A 89 -8.01 -14.16 -10.78
CA LYS A 89 -8.84 -13.19 -10.05
C LYS A 89 -8.51 -13.12 -8.57
N TYR A 90 -8.09 -14.22 -7.95
CA TYR A 90 -7.69 -14.26 -6.54
C TYR A 90 -6.40 -13.49 -6.32
N ASP A 91 -5.41 -13.70 -7.16
CA ASP A 91 -4.14 -12.98 -7.11
C ASP A 91 -4.35 -11.48 -7.26
N LEU A 92 -5.13 -11.08 -8.26
CA LEU A 92 -5.47 -9.68 -8.46
C LEU A 92 -6.25 -9.08 -7.28
N PHE A 93 -7.14 -9.85 -6.66
CA PHE A 93 -7.90 -9.41 -5.49
C PHE A 93 -6.97 -9.18 -4.30
N ILE A 94 -6.14 -10.15 -3.93
CA ILE A 94 -5.20 -10.06 -2.80
C ILE A 94 -4.14 -9.00 -3.09
N GLY A 95 -3.53 -9.01 -4.28
CA GLY A 95 -2.53 -8.03 -4.69
C GLY A 95 -3.06 -6.59 -4.59
N SER A 96 -4.31 -6.36 -5.02
CA SER A 96 -4.91 -5.02 -4.91
C SER A 96 -5.18 -4.57 -3.47
N TRP A 97 -5.44 -5.49 -2.52
CA TRP A 97 -5.53 -5.17 -1.10
C TRP A 97 -4.16 -4.87 -0.50
N LEU A 98 -3.14 -5.66 -0.85
CA LEU A 98 -1.76 -5.42 -0.42
C LEU A 98 -1.26 -4.05 -0.86
N LEU A 99 -1.47 -3.67 -2.13
CA LEU A 99 -1.14 -2.34 -2.66
C LEU A 99 -1.94 -1.21 -2.02
N SER A 100 -3.15 -1.50 -1.56
CA SER A 100 -3.99 -0.50 -0.88
C SER A 100 -3.49 -0.10 0.50
N LEU A 101 -2.63 -0.92 1.13
CA LEU A 101 -1.97 -0.61 2.42
C LEU A 101 -0.98 0.56 2.29
N SER A 102 -0.37 0.74 1.13
CA SER A 102 0.49 1.88 0.80
C SER A 102 -0.23 3.00 0.03
N TRP A 103 -1.56 2.97 -0.07
CA TRP A 103 -2.34 3.88 -0.92
C TRP A 103 -1.92 3.86 -2.39
N ASP A 104 -1.27 2.79 -2.83
CA ASP A 104 -0.77 2.67 -4.20
C ASP A 104 -1.76 1.99 -5.14
N CYS A 105 -2.96 2.57 -5.22
CA CYS A 105 -4.06 2.04 -6.03
C CYS A 105 -3.79 2.11 -7.54
N ALA A 106 -2.89 3.00 -7.94
CA ALA A 106 -2.52 3.19 -9.34
C ALA A 106 -1.61 2.08 -9.84
N PHE A 107 -0.79 1.50 -8.97
CA PHE A 107 0.30 0.61 -9.31
C PHE A 107 -0.13 -0.54 -10.23
N ALA A 108 -1.16 -1.30 -9.88
CA ALA A 108 -1.62 -2.45 -10.65
C ALA A 108 -2.08 -2.10 -12.09
N ILE A 109 -2.33 -0.82 -12.36
CA ILE A 109 -2.75 -0.32 -13.68
C ILE A 109 -1.58 0.33 -14.39
N GLU A 110 -0.95 1.30 -13.74
CA GLU A 110 0.12 2.09 -14.32
C GLU A 110 1.35 1.22 -14.58
N HIS A 111 1.80 0.45 -13.59
CA HIS A 111 2.98 -0.40 -13.72
C HIS A 111 2.86 -1.41 -14.86
N VAL A 112 1.74 -2.14 -14.93
CA VAL A 112 1.54 -3.20 -15.94
C VAL A 112 1.25 -2.64 -17.33
N TYR A 113 0.47 -1.57 -17.44
CA TYR A 113 -0.01 -1.06 -18.74
C TYR A 113 0.63 0.26 -19.17
N GLY A 114 1.30 0.96 -18.28
CA GLY A 114 2.02 2.22 -18.50
C GLY A 114 3.53 2.02 -18.48
N HIS A 115 4.11 1.78 -17.30
CA HIS A 115 5.56 1.68 -17.08
C HIS A 115 6.21 0.58 -17.93
N HIS A 116 5.76 -0.67 -17.90
CA HIS A 116 6.35 -1.74 -18.72
C HIS A 116 6.38 -1.46 -20.22
N LYS A 117 5.45 -0.65 -20.68
CA LYS A 117 5.41 -0.23 -22.09
C LYS A 117 6.37 0.92 -22.37
N ASN A 118 6.68 1.73 -21.39
CA ASN A 118 7.31 3.03 -21.57
C ASN A 118 8.65 3.17 -20.81
N VAL A 119 9.09 2.12 -20.11
CA VAL A 119 10.34 2.14 -19.33
C VAL A 119 11.51 2.70 -20.15
N ALA A 120 12.33 3.51 -19.52
CA ALA A 120 13.43 4.26 -20.14
C ALA A 120 13.02 5.32 -21.20
N LEU A 121 11.73 5.58 -21.40
CA LEU A 121 11.29 6.66 -22.27
C LEU A 121 10.99 7.93 -21.46
N PRO A 122 11.17 9.14 -22.03
CA PRO A 122 10.92 10.41 -21.33
C PRO A 122 9.49 10.62 -20.81
N LYS A 123 8.53 9.84 -21.32
CA LYS A 123 7.12 9.88 -20.90
C LYS A 123 6.79 8.96 -19.74
N ASP A 124 7.71 8.07 -19.35
CA ASP A 124 7.51 7.18 -18.22
C ASP A 124 7.73 7.93 -16.90
N PRO A 125 6.72 8.06 -16.04
CA PRO A 125 6.88 8.77 -14.77
C PRO A 125 7.78 8.05 -13.77
N ALA A 126 7.99 6.75 -13.94
CA ALA A 126 8.82 5.92 -13.07
C ALA A 126 10.30 5.88 -13.51
N THR A 127 10.65 6.51 -14.64
CA THR A 127 12.04 6.59 -15.12
C THR A 127 12.67 7.92 -14.72
N ALA A 128 13.71 7.87 -13.88
CA ALA A 128 14.47 9.05 -13.46
C ALA A 128 15.46 9.48 -14.54
N ARG A 129 15.56 10.77 -14.78
CA ARG A 129 16.54 11.34 -15.74
C ARG A 129 17.87 11.59 -15.04
N ARG A 130 18.94 11.53 -15.81
CA ARG A 130 20.28 11.85 -15.30
C ARG A 130 20.30 13.27 -14.73
N GLY A 131 20.70 13.41 -13.46
CA GLY A 131 20.73 14.69 -12.75
C GLY A 131 19.43 15.02 -11.99
N ASP A 132 18.41 14.18 -12.05
CA ASP A 132 17.18 14.39 -11.28
C ASP A 132 17.45 14.34 -9.77
N ASN A 133 16.76 15.20 -9.04
CA ASN A 133 16.76 15.19 -7.58
C ASN A 133 15.74 14.15 -7.07
N ILE A 134 16.19 13.22 -6.25
CA ILE A 134 15.37 12.12 -5.73
C ILE A 134 14.10 12.59 -5.01
N TYR A 135 14.14 13.67 -4.23
CA TYR A 135 12.96 14.16 -3.51
C TYR A 135 11.89 14.71 -4.47
N LYS A 136 12.33 15.42 -5.53
CA LYS A 136 11.43 15.90 -6.58
C LYS A 136 10.90 14.73 -7.40
N PHE A 137 11.75 13.73 -7.69
CA PHE A 137 11.36 12.54 -8.42
C PHE A 137 10.23 11.81 -7.69
N ILE A 138 10.38 11.51 -6.39
CA ILE A 138 9.36 10.81 -5.59
C ILE A 138 7.99 11.49 -5.74
N ILE A 139 7.92 12.80 -5.51
CA ILE A 139 6.64 13.52 -5.59
C ILE A 139 6.08 13.52 -7.01
N ASN A 140 6.92 13.76 -8.00
CA ASN A 140 6.50 13.80 -9.40
C ASN A 140 6.05 12.42 -9.90
N ALA A 141 6.77 11.35 -9.53
CA ALA A 141 6.42 9.99 -9.88
C ALA A 141 5.05 9.61 -9.30
N ILE A 142 4.83 9.81 -8.00
CA ILE A 142 3.54 9.54 -7.34
C ILE A 142 2.39 10.25 -8.06
N ILE A 143 2.55 11.54 -8.36
CA ILE A 143 1.48 12.33 -9.01
C ILE A 143 1.24 11.87 -10.45
N ASN A 144 2.31 11.65 -11.23
CA ASN A 144 2.18 11.33 -12.64
C ASN A 144 1.74 9.89 -12.87
N GLU A 145 2.18 8.92 -12.05
CA GLU A 145 1.66 7.56 -12.06
C GLU A 145 0.15 7.52 -11.81
N GLN A 146 -0.34 8.32 -10.86
CA GLN A 146 -1.78 8.45 -10.63
C GLN A 146 -2.52 9.01 -11.86
N ARG A 147 -1.96 10.03 -12.51
CA ARG A 147 -2.55 10.61 -13.74
C ARG A 147 -2.57 9.60 -14.88
N ASP A 148 -1.48 8.87 -15.06
CA ASP A 148 -1.37 7.86 -16.12
C ASP A 148 -2.31 6.67 -15.87
N ALA A 149 -2.40 6.18 -14.63
CA ALA A 149 -3.38 5.16 -14.26
C ALA A 149 -4.81 5.58 -14.61
N TRP A 150 -5.19 6.84 -14.32
CA TRP A 150 -6.49 7.39 -14.69
C TRP A 150 -6.71 7.42 -16.20
N GLN A 151 -5.71 7.84 -16.97
CA GLN A 151 -5.82 7.89 -18.43
C GLN A 151 -5.94 6.49 -19.03
N ILE A 152 -5.14 5.53 -18.56
CA ILE A 152 -5.18 4.13 -18.97
C ILE A 152 -6.56 3.53 -18.67
N GLU A 153 -7.03 3.68 -17.44
CA GLU A 153 -8.33 3.14 -17.01
C GLU A 153 -9.50 3.78 -17.74
N LYS A 154 -9.45 5.09 -17.96
CA LYS A 154 -10.46 5.81 -18.75
C LYS A 154 -10.53 5.30 -20.19
N LYS A 155 -9.39 5.05 -20.83
CA LYS A 155 -9.35 4.46 -22.18
C LYS A 155 -9.95 3.06 -22.19
N ARG A 156 -9.57 2.21 -21.20
CA ARG A 156 -10.11 0.85 -21.04
C ARG A 156 -11.64 0.83 -20.86
N LEU A 157 -12.17 1.70 -20.00
CA LEU A 157 -13.61 1.78 -19.74
C LEU A 157 -14.38 2.26 -20.99
N LYS A 158 -13.86 3.28 -21.66
CA LYS A 158 -14.47 3.78 -22.93
C LYS A 158 -14.51 2.70 -24.01
N SER A 159 -13.43 1.93 -24.20
CA SER A 159 -13.38 0.86 -25.21
C SER A 159 -14.37 -0.28 -24.94
N LYS A 160 -14.85 -0.41 -23.68
CA LYS A 160 -15.85 -1.40 -23.25
C LYS A 160 -17.23 -0.81 -23.03
N SER A 161 -17.46 0.46 -23.41
CA SER A 161 -18.71 1.19 -23.19
C SER A 161 -19.18 1.21 -21.74
N PHE A 162 -18.23 1.19 -20.79
CA PHE A 162 -18.52 1.29 -19.36
C PHE A 162 -18.47 2.73 -18.88
N HIS A 163 -19.29 3.06 -17.88
CA HIS A 163 -19.25 4.35 -17.23
C HIS A 163 -17.95 4.56 -16.45
N ILE A 164 -17.33 5.75 -16.58
CA ILE A 164 -16.01 6.04 -16.00
C ILE A 164 -16.03 5.96 -14.45
N LEU A 165 -17.08 6.47 -13.83
CA LEU A 165 -17.27 6.42 -12.37
C LEU A 165 -18.07 5.19 -11.90
N GLY A 166 -18.22 4.20 -12.75
CA GLY A 166 -18.99 2.99 -12.46
C GLY A 166 -18.23 1.90 -11.72
N PRO A 167 -18.94 0.83 -11.33
CA PRO A 167 -18.36 -0.28 -10.56
C PRO A 167 -17.31 -1.10 -11.33
N ASN A 168 -17.16 -0.86 -12.62
CA ASN A 168 -16.15 -1.51 -13.44
C ASN A 168 -14.79 -0.80 -13.42
N ASN A 169 -14.69 0.36 -12.76
CA ASN A 169 -13.44 1.10 -12.62
C ASN A 169 -12.55 0.46 -11.54
N LYS A 170 -11.40 -0.08 -11.98
CA LYS A 170 -10.45 -0.76 -11.11
C LYS A 170 -9.74 0.21 -10.15
N LEU A 171 -9.48 1.43 -10.60
CA LEU A 171 -8.82 2.46 -9.80
C LEU A 171 -9.72 2.91 -8.63
N ILE A 172 -11.01 3.15 -8.90
CA ILE A 172 -11.99 3.48 -7.87
C ILE A 172 -12.10 2.34 -6.84
N LYS A 173 -12.12 1.08 -7.29
CA LYS A 173 -12.10 -0.07 -6.38
C LYS A 173 -10.85 -0.10 -5.48
N GLY A 174 -9.71 0.28 -6.02
CA GLY A 174 -8.48 0.44 -5.25
C GLY A 174 -8.62 1.53 -4.17
N TYR A 175 -9.10 2.72 -4.54
CA TYR A 175 -9.32 3.80 -3.57
C TYR A 175 -10.31 3.41 -2.47
N ILE A 176 -11.40 2.72 -2.80
CA ILE A 176 -12.36 2.23 -1.79
C ILE A 176 -11.66 1.33 -0.77
N LYS A 177 -10.74 0.46 -1.19
CA LYS A 177 -9.97 -0.39 -0.28
C LYS A 177 -9.05 0.43 0.63
N SER A 178 -8.29 1.38 0.07
CA SER A 178 -7.42 2.26 0.87
C SER A 178 -8.22 3.12 1.86
N VAL A 179 -9.37 3.64 1.43
CA VAL A 179 -10.29 4.36 2.32
C VAL A 179 -10.83 3.43 3.41
N SER A 180 -11.18 2.18 3.10
CA SER A 180 -11.65 1.21 4.10
C SER A 180 -10.59 0.94 5.17
N ILE A 181 -9.33 0.80 4.79
CA ILE A 181 -8.21 0.64 5.75
C ILE A 181 -8.03 1.91 6.57
N SER A 182 -8.14 3.09 5.95
CA SER A 182 -8.07 4.38 6.65
C SER A 182 -9.19 4.55 7.68
N VAL A 183 -10.41 4.17 7.32
CA VAL A 183 -11.56 4.17 8.23
C VAL A 183 -11.34 3.19 9.37
N LEU A 184 -10.85 1.98 9.09
CA LEU A 184 -10.53 1.00 10.13
C LEU A 184 -9.46 1.54 11.08
N SER A 185 -8.41 2.19 10.57
CA SER A 185 -7.36 2.83 11.36
C SER A 185 -7.92 3.96 12.24
N TYR A 186 -8.87 4.72 11.71
CA TYR A 186 -9.59 5.74 12.51
C TYR A 186 -10.45 5.11 13.61
N LEU A 187 -11.18 4.04 13.33
CA LEU A 187 -12.02 3.37 14.32
C LEU A 187 -11.20 2.75 15.47
N VAL A 188 -10.01 2.24 15.15
CA VAL A 188 -9.11 1.62 16.13
C VAL A 188 -8.34 2.66 16.94
N GLY A 189 -7.76 3.66 16.28
CA GLY A 189 -6.82 4.60 16.89
C GLY A 189 -7.25 6.07 16.88
N GLY A 190 -8.50 6.36 16.50
CA GLY A 190 -8.99 7.73 16.35
C GLY A 190 -8.22 8.51 15.28
N PHE A 191 -8.23 9.84 15.38
CA PHE A 191 -7.55 10.70 14.41
C PHE A 191 -6.04 10.47 14.39
N THR A 192 -5.42 10.21 15.55
CA THR A 192 -3.99 9.87 15.62
C THR A 192 -3.68 8.59 14.85
N GLY A 193 -4.49 7.55 15.01
CA GLY A 193 -4.33 6.28 14.29
C GLY A 193 -4.44 6.44 12.78
N LEU A 194 -5.39 7.26 12.32
CA LEU A 194 -5.50 7.60 10.90
C LEU A 194 -4.23 8.28 10.38
N ILE A 195 -3.71 9.29 11.09
CA ILE A 195 -2.48 10.00 10.67
C ILE A 195 -1.29 9.04 10.64
N ILE A 196 -1.12 8.19 11.64
CA ILE A 196 -0.02 7.21 11.68
C ILE A 196 -0.12 6.24 10.50
N PHE A 197 -1.32 5.72 10.21
CA PHE A 197 -1.52 4.88 9.04
C PHE A 197 -1.11 5.59 7.73
N LEU A 198 -1.63 6.80 7.52
CA LEU A 198 -1.33 7.58 6.31
C LEU A 198 0.16 7.89 6.18
N LEU A 199 0.84 8.17 7.29
CA LEU A 199 2.28 8.39 7.33
C LEU A 199 3.04 7.12 6.93
N CYS A 200 2.69 5.97 7.52
CA CYS A 200 3.30 4.68 7.16
C CYS A 200 3.06 4.32 5.69
N ALA A 201 1.86 4.52 5.20
CA ALA A 201 1.50 4.27 3.80
C ALA A 201 2.29 5.16 2.84
N PHE A 202 2.39 6.47 3.14
CA PHE A 202 3.19 7.40 2.34
C PHE A 202 4.68 7.04 2.34
N MET A 203 5.26 6.71 3.49
CA MET A 203 6.65 6.30 3.58
C MET A 203 6.92 5.00 2.82
N ALA A 204 6.01 4.02 2.89
CA ALA A 204 6.10 2.79 2.12
C ALA A 204 6.07 3.06 0.60
N LYS A 205 5.16 3.94 0.14
CA LYS A 205 5.11 4.38 -1.26
C LYS A 205 6.39 5.13 -1.65
N ALA A 206 6.88 6.03 -0.81
CA ALA A 206 8.12 6.77 -1.08
C ALA A 206 9.34 5.83 -1.19
N LEU A 207 9.41 4.78 -0.37
CA LEU A 207 10.46 3.75 -0.48
C LEU A 207 10.43 3.04 -1.84
N LEU A 208 9.23 2.72 -2.36
CA LEU A 208 9.09 2.15 -3.70
C LEU A 208 9.64 3.11 -4.77
N GLU A 209 9.35 4.40 -4.66
CA GLU A 209 9.86 5.40 -5.62
C GLU A 209 11.38 5.57 -5.53
N VAL A 210 11.97 5.41 -4.34
CA VAL A 210 13.45 5.37 -4.18
C VAL A 210 14.05 4.16 -4.92
N ILE A 211 13.41 3.00 -4.84
CA ILE A 211 13.84 1.80 -5.59
C ILE A 211 13.75 2.07 -7.10
N LYS A 212 12.63 2.57 -7.60
CA LYS A 212 12.46 2.91 -9.02
C LYS A 212 13.48 3.95 -9.49
N PHE A 213 13.76 4.96 -8.63
CA PHE A 213 14.80 5.95 -8.94
C PHE A 213 16.16 5.29 -9.18
N THR A 214 16.55 4.32 -8.34
CA THR A 214 17.84 3.64 -8.47
C THR A 214 17.89 2.62 -9.63
N GLU A 215 16.77 1.95 -9.89
CA GLU A 215 16.66 0.95 -10.96
C GLU A 215 16.61 1.58 -12.36
N HIS A 216 16.01 2.76 -12.48
CA HIS A 216 15.76 3.43 -13.77
C HIS A 216 16.45 4.79 -13.89
N TYR A 217 17.58 4.97 -13.20
CA TYR A 217 18.36 6.20 -13.27
C TYR A 217 19.28 6.20 -14.50
N GLY A 218 19.14 7.20 -15.36
CA GLY A 218 20.01 7.37 -16.52
C GLY A 218 19.34 7.76 -17.79
#